data_71917d2dde8e21bc54685b9462fcfaa5
#
_entry.id   71917d2dde8e21bc54685b9462fcfaa5
#
_cell.length_a   1.000
_cell.length_b   1.000
_cell.length_c   1.000
_cell.angle_alpha   90.00
_cell.angle_beta   90.00
_cell.angle_gamma   90.00
#
_symmetry.space_group_name_H-M   'P 1'
#
loop_
_entity.id
_entity.type
_entity.pdbx_description
1 polymer ?
#
loop_
_entity_poly.entity_id
_entity_poly.type
_entity_poly.pdbx_seq_one_letter_code
_entity_poly.pdbx_strand_id
1 'polypeptide(L)'
;MAPGDVVPDHAKQLKSKEKRPGNRASKADCEPDGSFVFEAHEAWKDFHNSLRHFYEVGELCDVTLKVGSRLIPCHKLVLACVIPYFRAMFLSEMSEAKQELIEIKDFDGDAIQDLVHFAYSSKLTLTVDNVQPLLYAACILQVELVARACCEYMKAHFHPTNCLAVRTFAESHNRVDLMDMADRYACEHFTEVVECEDFTCVSPQHLRTLLSSNELNIHSETQVYNAAVKWLKANPQHHEAWLDQIMSQVRLPLLPVEFLTGTVAKDEMIKSNLSCRDLMDEARNYHLHLSNKVVPDFEYSVRTIPRKHTAGVLFCVGGRGGSGDPFRSIECYSITKNSWFFGPEMNSRRRHVGVISVGGKVYAVGGHDGNEHLGNMEMFDPLTNKWMMKASMNTKRRGIALAALGGPIYAIGGLDDNSCFNDVERYDIERDCWSAVAPMNTPRGGVGSVALGNFVYAVGGNDGVASLSSVERFNPHLNKWTEVSEMGQRRAGNGVSKLNGCLYVVGGFDDNSPLSSVERFDPRMHRWEYVSELTTPRGGVGVATVMGRVFAVGGHNGNIYLNTVEAFEPRMNSSFT
;
A
#
# COMPACT_ATOMS: atom_id res chain seq x y z
N MET A 1 -55.27 48.28 -42.19
CA MET A 1 -55.03 49.64 -41.70
C MET A 1 -53.86 49.63 -40.80
N ALA A 2 -52.75 50.03 -41.28
CA ALA A 2 -51.61 50.53 -40.53
C ALA A 2 -51.97 51.88 -39.91
N PRO A 3 -51.14 52.58 -39.16
CA PRO A 3 -49.75 52.36 -38.81
C PRO A 3 -49.42 52.89 -37.41
N GLY A 4 -48.14 52.83 -37.09
CA GLY A 4 -47.44 53.88 -36.36
C GLY A 4 -46.60 53.27 -35.21
N ASP A 5 -45.46 53.27 -35.41
CA ASP A 5 -44.17 53.99 -35.39
C ASP A 5 -43.43 53.67 -34.09
N VAL A 6 -42.30 53.01 -34.19
CA VAL A 6 -40.94 53.52 -34.31
C VAL A 6 -40.32 54.03 -32.99
N VAL A 7 -39.42 53.22 -32.41
CA VAL A 7 -38.00 53.46 -31.96
C VAL A 7 -37.71 54.58 -30.94
N PRO A 8 -36.61 54.59 -30.32
CA PRO A 8 -35.82 53.59 -29.53
C PRO A 8 -35.55 54.16 -28.13
N ASP A 9 -34.99 53.39 -27.27
CA ASP A 9 -33.69 53.77 -26.73
C ASP A 9 -33.35 53.35 -25.29
N HIS A 10 -32.16 52.97 -25.18
CA HIS A 10 -31.19 53.13 -24.09
C HIS A 10 -31.35 52.41 -22.79
N ALA A 11 -30.38 51.51 -22.67
CA ALA A 11 -29.55 51.36 -21.50
C ALA A 11 -30.28 51.12 -20.17
N LYS A 12 -30.58 49.89 -19.88
CA LYS A 12 -30.62 49.46 -18.48
C LYS A 12 -29.34 48.74 -18.12
N GLN A 13 -28.50 49.49 -17.45
CA GLN A 13 -27.33 49.06 -16.71
C GLN A 13 -27.60 47.78 -15.94
N LEU A 14 -26.83 46.76 -16.29
CA LEU A 14 -26.61 45.59 -15.45
C LEU A 14 -25.92 46.04 -14.15
N LYS A 15 -26.68 46.18 -13.10
CA LYS A 15 -26.13 46.21 -11.74
C LYS A 15 -25.71 44.80 -11.37
N SER A 16 -24.43 44.51 -11.56
CA SER A 16 -23.78 43.40 -10.91
C SER A 16 -23.91 43.56 -9.40
N LYS A 17 -24.72 42.72 -8.78
CA LYS A 17 -24.69 42.56 -7.32
C LYS A 17 -23.38 41.82 -6.97
N GLU A 18 -22.34 42.56 -6.66
CA GLU A 18 -21.25 42.07 -5.86
C GLU A 18 -21.82 41.54 -4.53
N LYS A 19 -21.83 40.24 -4.37
CA LYS A 19 -22.00 39.61 -3.05
C LYS A 19 -20.74 39.92 -2.24
N ARG A 20 -20.83 40.92 -1.38
CA ARG A 20 -19.86 41.06 -0.26
C ARG A 20 -19.83 39.74 0.50
N PRO A 21 -18.63 39.20 0.81
CA PRO A 21 -18.54 38.02 1.67
C PRO A 21 -19.15 38.39 3.02
N GLY A 22 -20.17 37.62 3.41
CA GLY A 22 -20.84 37.83 4.68
C GLY A 22 -19.86 37.64 5.83
N ASN A 23 -19.67 38.67 6.63
CA ASN A 23 -19.09 38.62 7.95
C ASN A 23 -19.89 37.58 8.76
N ARG A 24 -19.36 36.38 8.94
CA ARG A 24 -19.80 35.51 10.02
C ARG A 24 -19.27 36.13 11.31
N ALA A 25 -20.10 36.95 11.93
CA ALA A 25 -19.89 37.34 13.31
C ALA A 25 -19.71 36.06 14.14
N SER A 26 -18.57 35.95 14.82
CA SER A 26 -18.32 34.94 15.83
C SER A 26 -19.44 35.00 16.87
N LYS A 27 -20.00 33.86 17.27
CA LYS A 27 -20.88 33.79 18.44
C LYS A 27 -20.11 34.34 19.64
N ALA A 28 -20.59 35.45 20.15
CA ALA A 28 -20.11 36.00 21.40
C ALA A 28 -20.68 35.13 22.53
N ASP A 29 -19.84 34.34 23.17
CA ASP A 29 -20.19 33.63 24.37
C ASP A 29 -20.02 34.62 25.57
N CYS A 30 -21.13 35.01 26.17
CA CYS A 30 -21.11 35.78 27.44
C CYS A 30 -20.83 34.79 28.58
N GLU A 31 -19.76 35.03 29.33
CA GLU A 31 -19.45 34.28 30.53
C GLU A 31 -20.50 34.58 31.64
N PRO A 32 -20.70 33.67 32.60
CA PRO A 32 -21.70 33.82 33.66
C PRO A 32 -21.50 35.03 34.58
N ASP A 33 -20.30 35.64 34.58
CA ASP A 33 -19.95 36.82 35.35
C ASP A 33 -20.25 38.15 34.63
N GLY A 34 -20.83 38.10 33.43
CA GLY A 34 -21.15 39.29 32.63
C GLY A 34 -19.98 39.83 31.81
N SER A 35 -18.85 39.13 31.78
CA SER A 35 -17.71 39.49 30.93
C SER A 35 -18.00 39.09 29.46
N PHE A 36 -17.42 39.85 28.54
CA PHE A 36 -17.54 39.62 27.10
C PHE A 36 -16.14 39.32 26.55
N VAL A 37 -15.99 38.11 26.00
CA VAL A 37 -14.73 37.72 25.34
C VAL A 37 -14.90 37.97 23.84
N PHE A 38 -14.09 38.86 23.29
CA PHE A 38 -14.01 39.13 21.86
C PHE A 38 -12.76 38.48 21.26
N GLU A 39 -12.93 37.47 20.42
CA GLU A 39 -11.86 36.83 19.65
C GLU A 39 -11.85 37.33 18.21
N ALA A 40 -10.79 38.04 17.83
CA ALA A 40 -10.60 38.55 16.48
C ALA A 40 -9.71 37.60 15.64
N HIS A 41 -10.25 36.49 15.14
CA HIS A 41 -9.49 35.51 14.35
C HIS A 41 -8.85 36.12 13.09
N GLU A 42 -9.44 37.16 12.50
CA GLU A 42 -8.85 37.83 11.32
C GLU A 42 -7.59 38.63 11.66
N ALA A 43 -7.45 39.12 12.91
CA ALA A 43 -6.29 39.89 13.33
C ALA A 43 -4.98 39.08 13.25
N TRP A 44 -5.03 37.76 13.42
CA TRP A 44 -3.88 36.88 13.23
C TRP A 44 -3.40 36.82 11.79
N LYS A 45 -4.32 36.87 10.82
CA LYS A 45 -3.96 36.93 9.40
C LYS A 45 -3.28 38.23 9.04
N ASP A 46 -3.78 39.34 9.55
CA ASP A 46 -3.20 40.66 9.31
C ASP A 46 -1.81 40.78 9.96
N PHE A 47 -1.65 40.27 11.16
CA PHE A 47 -0.37 40.19 11.83
C PHE A 47 0.64 39.35 11.03
N HIS A 48 0.24 38.19 10.57
CA HIS A 48 1.11 37.32 9.80
C HIS A 48 1.50 37.94 8.44
N ASN A 49 0.55 38.57 7.76
CA ASN A 49 0.81 39.28 6.51
C ASN A 49 1.77 40.46 6.71
N SER A 50 1.66 41.20 7.83
CA SER A 50 2.55 42.29 8.14
C SER A 50 3.97 41.79 8.44
N LEU A 51 4.14 40.71 9.22
CA LEU A 51 5.44 40.11 9.47
C LEU A 51 6.12 39.65 8.17
N ARG A 52 5.35 39.05 7.29
CA ARG A 52 5.84 38.60 5.97
C ARG A 52 6.26 39.81 5.12
N HIS A 53 5.49 40.88 5.13
CA HIS A 53 5.83 42.12 4.42
C HIS A 53 7.16 42.70 4.90
N PHE A 54 7.35 42.84 6.21
CA PHE A 54 8.62 43.34 6.80
C PHE A 54 9.82 42.48 6.40
N TYR A 55 9.64 41.17 6.33
CA TYR A 55 10.68 40.27 5.85
C TYR A 55 11.00 40.50 4.36
N GLU A 56 9.98 40.60 3.52
CA GLU A 56 10.13 40.78 2.05
C GLU A 56 10.80 42.13 1.70
N VAL A 57 10.52 43.16 2.47
CA VAL A 57 11.11 44.51 2.29
C VAL A 57 12.45 44.65 3.03
N GLY A 58 12.75 43.78 4.00
CA GLY A 58 13.95 43.81 4.81
C GLY A 58 13.89 44.86 5.96
N GLU A 59 12.67 45.27 6.36
CA GLU A 59 12.45 46.21 7.44
C GLU A 59 12.42 45.54 8.81
N LEU A 60 12.86 46.22 9.84
CA LEU A 60 12.89 45.76 11.24
C LEU A 60 13.71 44.48 11.46
N CYS A 61 14.53 44.04 10.51
CA CYS A 61 15.42 42.89 10.66
C CYS A 61 16.50 43.19 11.69
N ASP A 62 16.62 42.33 12.70
CA ASP A 62 17.59 42.45 13.81
C ASP A 62 18.68 41.37 13.77
N VAL A 63 18.66 40.51 12.75
CA VAL A 63 19.69 39.48 12.49
C VAL A 63 19.82 39.19 11.02
N THR A 64 21.05 38.90 10.57
CA THR A 64 21.34 38.39 9.20
C THR A 64 22.01 37.04 9.34
N LEU A 65 21.45 36.04 8.69
CA LEU A 65 22.06 34.72 8.57
C LEU A 65 22.99 34.72 7.36
N LYS A 66 24.26 34.34 7.55
CA LYS A 66 25.24 34.15 6.50
C LYS A 66 25.44 32.66 6.26
N VAL A 67 25.08 32.17 5.05
CA VAL A 67 25.25 30.78 4.64
C VAL A 67 26.08 30.76 3.34
N GLY A 68 27.35 30.44 3.48
CA GLY A 68 28.29 30.55 2.36
C GLY A 68 28.37 32.01 1.86
N SER A 69 27.96 32.25 0.62
CA SER A 69 27.91 33.60 0.01
C SER A 69 26.57 34.31 0.20
N ARG A 70 25.53 33.64 0.70
CA ARG A 70 24.21 34.24 0.91
C ARG A 70 24.08 34.97 2.22
N LEU A 71 23.38 36.10 2.18
CA LEU A 71 23.00 36.89 3.35
C LEU A 71 21.46 36.96 3.40
N ILE A 72 20.88 36.47 4.48
CA ILE A 72 19.43 36.37 4.65
C ILE A 72 19.05 37.25 5.88
N PRO A 73 18.56 38.48 5.65
CA PRO A 73 18.07 39.34 6.74
C PRO A 73 16.76 38.79 7.28
N CYS A 74 16.59 38.74 8.60
CA CYS A 74 15.41 38.18 9.25
C CYS A 74 15.23 38.72 10.68
N HIS A 75 14.19 38.24 11.38
CA HIS A 75 13.85 38.66 12.72
C HIS A 75 14.12 37.54 13.71
N LYS A 76 14.92 37.79 14.75
CA LYS A 76 15.25 36.83 15.84
C LYS A 76 13.96 36.22 16.43
N LEU A 77 12.96 37.07 16.66
CA LEU A 77 11.69 36.65 17.25
C LEU A 77 11.00 35.55 16.38
N VAL A 78 10.90 35.78 15.07
CA VAL A 78 10.22 34.86 14.15
C VAL A 78 10.99 33.55 14.07
N LEU A 79 12.32 33.63 13.90
CA LEU A 79 13.16 32.44 13.88
C LEU A 79 13.06 31.66 15.20
N ALA A 80 13.09 32.30 16.34
CA ALA A 80 12.96 31.64 17.64
C ALA A 80 11.58 31.01 17.87
N CYS A 81 10.52 31.59 17.29
CA CYS A 81 9.18 31.03 17.41
C CYS A 81 9.02 29.73 16.61
N VAL A 82 9.63 29.65 15.42
CA VAL A 82 9.38 28.55 14.45
C VAL A 82 10.50 27.50 14.46
N ILE A 83 11.76 27.92 14.68
CA ILE A 83 12.94 27.07 14.55
C ILE A 83 13.57 26.84 15.93
N PRO A 84 13.44 25.64 16.52
CA PRO A 84 13.94 25.34 17.87
C PRO A 84 15.43 25.63 18.08
N TYR A 85 16.25 25.34 17.07
CA TYR A 85 17.68 25.65 17.09
C TYR A 85 17.96 27.15 17.38
N PHE A 86 17.30 28.05 16.64
CA PHE A 86 17.46 29.50 16.86
C PHE A 86 16.83 29.97 18.18
N ARG A 87 15.76 29.30 18.61
CA ARG A 87 15.19 29.58 19.96
C ARG A 87 16.22 29.29 21.03
N ALA A 88 16.87 28.13 20.98
CA ALA A 88 17.90 27.77 21.95
C ALA A 88 19.10 28.75 21.90
N MET A 89 19.54 29.11 20.69
CA MET A 89 20.64 30.05 20.49
C MET A 89 20.33 31.45 21.04
N PHE A 90 19.20 32.04 20.67
CA PHE A 90 18.89 33.44 21.05
C PHE A 90 18.48 33.62 22.52
N LEU A 91 17.99 32.56 23.16
CA LEU A 91 17.64 32.57 24.59
C LEU A 91 18.81 32.17 25.50
N SER A 92 19.95 31.78 24.92
CA SER A 92 21.15 31.42 25.67
C SER A 92 22.00 32.67 26.03
N GLU A 93 22.92 32.51 26.99
CA GLU A 93 23.93 33.53 27.30
C GLU A 93 25.13 33.53 26.34
N MET A 94 25.06 32.79 25.23
CA MET A 94 26.13 32.67 24.25
C MET A 94 26.36 33.99 23.49
N SER A 95 27.58 34.18 23.00
CA SER A 95 27.98 35.38 22.24
C SER A 95 27.14 35.61 21.01
N GLU A 96 26.70 34.51 20.35
CA GLU A 96 25.87 34.48 19.14
C GLU A 96 24.48 35.11 19.35
N ALA A 97 23.95 35.03 20.58
CA ALA A 97 22.66 35.64 20.90
C ALA A 97 22.66 37.18 20.72
N LYS A 98 23.83 37.81 20.85
CA LYS A 98 24.01 39.27 20.77
C LYS A 98 24.50 39.74 19.39
N GLN A 99 24.88 38.81 18.49
CA GLN A 99 25.38 39.17 17.18
C GLN A 99 24.23 39.52 16.21
N GLU A 100 24.51 40.47 15.32
CA GLU A 100 23.62 40.86 14.22
C GLU A 100 23.90 40.02 12.97
N LEU A 101 25.10 39.42 12.85
CA LEU A 101 25.51 38.54 11.76
C LEU A 101 25.86 37.16 12.33
N ILE A 102 25.11 36.14 11.91
CA ILE A 102 25.31 34.75 12.34
C ILE A 102 25.75 33.92 11.14
N GLU A 103 26.95 33.37 11.22
CA GLU A 103 27.46 32.46 10.16
C GLU A 103 27.02 31.03 10.46
N ILE A 104 26.29 30.44 9.51
CA ILE A 104 25.84 29.03 9.54
C ILE A 104 26.66 28.26 8.51
N LYS A 105 27.41 27.29 9.02
CA LYS A 105 28.31 26.46 8.19
C LYS A 105 27.66 25.11 7.84
N ASP A 106 28.12 24.49 6.77
CA ASP A 106 27.74 23.13 6.37
C ASP A 106 26.27 22.95 5.94
N PHE A 107 25.64 24.05 5.50
CA PHE A 107 24.29 24.03 4.96
C PHE A 107 24.23 24.59 3.54
N ASP A 108 23.25 24.13 2.80
CA ASP A 108 22.85 24.72 1.53
C ASP A 108 22.13 26.04 1.75
N GLY A 109 22.55 27.09 1.04
CA GLY A 109 22.00 28.43 1.21
C GLY A 109 20.55 28.57 0.76
N ASP A 110 20.14 27.82 -0.28
CA ASP A 110 18.76 27.80 -0.77
C ASP A 110 17.85 27.08 0.24
N ALA A 111 18.31 25.98 0.81
CA ALA A 111 17.56 25.24 1.83
C ALA A 111 17.31 26.07 3.10
N ILE A 112 18.32 26.82 3.56
CA ILE A 112 18.12 27.73 4.72
C ILE A 112 17.18 28.88 4.36
N GLN A 113 17.27 29.44 3.16
CA GLN A 113 16.36 30.47 2.70
C GLN A 113 14.92 29.97 2.63
N ASP A 114 14.69 28.74 2.14
CA ASP A 114 13.39 28.11 2.10
C ASP A 114 12.81 27.88 3.50
N LEU A 115 13.64 27.46 4.47
CA LEU A 115 13.24 27.32 5.88
C LEU A 115 12.88 28.66 6.52
N VAL A 116 13.67 29.70 6.25
CA VAL A 116 13.36 31.06 6.72
C VAL A 116 12.06 31.53 6.07
N HIS A 117 11.91 31.37 4.76
CA HIS A 117 10.66 31.72 4.08
C HIS A 117 9.46 30.95 4.63
N PHE A 118 9.62 29.66 4.94
CA PHE A 118 8.60 28.86 5.60
C PHE A 118 8.19 29.46 6.96
N ALA A 119 9.15 29.97 7.74
CA ALA A 119 8.85 30.58 9.03
C ALA A 119 7.92 31.81 8.93
N TYR A 120 7.99 32.55 7.81
CA TYR A 120 7.11 33.71 7.57
C TYR A 120 5.84 33.40 6.79
N SER A 121 5.84 32.38 5.93
CA SER A 121 4.74 32.10 5.01
C SER A 121 3.90 30.88 5.37
N SER A 122 4.44 29.98 6.21
CA SER A 122 3.92 28.64 6.46
C SER A 122 3.69 27.83 5.16
N LYS A 123 4.38 28.19 4.07
CA LYS A 123 4.31 27.54 2.76
C LYS A 123 5.69 27.06 2.35
N LEU A 124 5.73 25.88 1.79
CA LEU A 124 6.96 25.25 1.32
C LEU A 124 6.69 24.59 -0.04
N THR A 125 7.60 24.79 -0.99
CA THR A 125 7.57 24.11 -2.28
C THR A 125 8.68 23.06 -2.29
N LEU A 126 8.31 21.79 -2.40
CA LEU A 126 9.25 20.67 -2.46
C LEU A 126 9.46 20.25 -3.92
N THR A 127 10.71 20.06 -4.29
CA THR A 127 11.16 19.58 -5.60
C THR A 127 12.18 18.46 -5.42
N VAL A 128 12.49 17.75 -6.50
CA VAL A 128 13.53 16.70 -6.49
C VAL A 128 14.89 17.29 -6.08
N ASP A 129 15.18 18.53 -6.49
CA ASP A 129 16.48 19.16 -6.29
C ASP A 129 16.67 19.70 -4.87
N ASN A 130 15.58 20.21 -4.22
CA ASN A 130 15.70 20.86 -2.91
C ASN A 130 15.35 19.96 -1.72
N VAL A 131 14.67 18.82 -1.94
CA VAL A 131 14.12 17.99 -0.84
C VAL A 131 15.20 17.41 0.07
N GLN A 132 16.35 17.00 -0.46
CA GLN A 132 17.45 16.42 0.34
C GLN A 132 18.16 17.47 1.20
N PRO A 133 18.69 18.60 0.63
CA PRO A 133 19.31 19.63 1.43
C PRO A 133 18.34 20.27 2.44
N LEU A 134 17.06 20.34 2.07
CA LEU A 134 16.02 20.86 2.97
C LEU A 134 15.71 19.91 4.12
N LEU A 135 15.64 18.59 3.87
CA LEU A 135 15.48 17.60 4.94
C LEU A 135 16.69 17.62 5.89
N TYR A 136 17.91 17.69 5.34
CA TYR A 136 19.12 17.84 6.16
C TYR A 136 19.03 19.06 7.09
N ALA A 137 18.75 20.22 6.51
CA ALA A 137 18.62 21.46 7.28
C ALA A 137 17.50 21.38 8.33
N ALA A 138 16.35 20.84 7.97
CA ALA A 138 15.21 20.67 8.87
C ALA A 138 15.50 19.73 10.04
N CYS A 139 16.26 18.65 9.81
CA CYS A 139 16.69 17.73 10.88
C CYS A 139 17.64 18.40 11.87
N ILE A 140 18.68 19.07 11.38
CA ILE A 140 19.67 19.74 12.26
C ILE A 140 19.04 20.92 13.02
N LEU A 141 18.22 21.73 12.34
CA LEU A 141 17.54 22.88 12.93
C LEU A 141 16.28 22.51 13.72
N GLN A 142 15.93 21.21 13.77
CA GLN A 142 14.81 20.64 14.50
C GLN A 142 13.42 21.15 14.05
N VAL A 143 13.25 21.43 12.75
CA VAL A 143 11.97 21.84 12.17
C VAL A 143 11.19 20.61 11.72
N GLU A 144 10.59 19.90 12.68
CA GLU A 144 9.95 18.59 12.45
C GLU A 144 8.82 18.62 11.41
N LEU A 145 8.07 19.72 11.31
CA LEU A 145 7.02 19.87 10.30
C LEU A 145 7.58 19.79 8.87
N VAL A 146 8.70 20.47 8.63
CA VAL A 146 9.37 20.46 7.32
C VAL A 146 10.04 19.12 7.07
N ALA A 147 10.72 18.55 8.07
CA ALA A 147 11.35 17.24 7.95
C ALA A 147 10.32 16.17 7.56
N ARG A 148 9.15 16.15 8.19
CA ARG A 148 8.05 15.24 7.87
C ARG A 148 7.51 15.46 6.46
N ALA A 149 7.30 16.71 6.05
CA ALA A 149 6.85 17.02 4.69
C ALA A 149 7.85 16.54 3.63
N CYS A 150 9.17 16.71 3.87
CA CYS A 150 10.21 16.18 2.99
C CYS A 150 10.18 14.64 2.92
N CYS A 151 10.01 13.96 4.06
CA CYS A 151 9.87 12.50 4.08
C CYS A 151 8.63 12.03 3.31
N GLU A 152 7.49 12.70 3.44
CA GLU A 152 6.27 12.39 2.69
C GLU A 152 6.46 12.59 1.17
N TYR A 153 7.16 13.67 0.79
CA TYR A 153 7.49 13.91 -0.61
C TYR A 153 8.41 12.82 -1.16
N MET A 154 9.50 12.47 -0.46
CA MET A 154 10.41 11.40 -0.86
C MET A 154 9.69 10.06 -1.00
N LYS A 155 8.79 9.75 -0.06
CA LYS A 155 7.95 8.56 -0.10
C LYS A 155 7.08 8.49 -1.35
N ALA A 156 6.46 9.60 -1.72
CA ALA A 156 5.60 9.67 -2.90
C ALA A 156 6.39 9.50 -4.21
N HIS A 157 7.71 9.69 -4.16
CA HIS A 157 8.61 9.63 -5.32
C HIS A 157 9.61 8.48 -5.25
N PHE A 158 9.33 7.43 -4.49
CA PHE A 158 10.15 6.22 -4.50
C PHE A 158 10.15 5.57 -5.89
N HIS A 159 11.34 5.19 -6.30
CA HIS A 159 11.60 4.43 -7.52
C HIS A 159 12.67 3.38 -7.22
N PRO A 160 12.71 2.23 -7.94
CA PRO A 160 13.76 1.22 -7.72
C PRO A 160 15.19 1.75 -7.79
N THR A 161 15.43 2.79 -8.59
CA THR A 161 16.75 3.42 -8.76
C THR A 161 17.17 4.35 -7.62
N ASN A 162 16.24 4.84 -6.78
CA ASN A 162 16.55 5.82 -5.74
C ASN A 162 16.29 5.33 -4.31
N CYS A 163 15.51 4.27 -4.13
CA CYS A 163 15.05 3.85 -2.78
C CYS A 163 16.22 3.48 -1.86
N LEU A 164 17.29 2.86 -2.38
CA LEU A 164 18.46 2.49 -1.59
C LEU A 164 19.30 3.72 -1.18
N ALA A 165 19.45 4.69 -2.09
CA ALA A 165 20.12 5.96 -1.80
C ALA A 165 19.33 6.78 -0.77
N VAL A 166 18.01 6.87 -0.91
CA VAL A 166 17.12 7.53 0.07
C VAL A 166 17.20 6.83 1.42
N ARG A 167 17.24 5.50 1.46
CA ARG A 167 17.40 4.74 2.70
C ARG A 167 18.71 5.07 3.41
N THR A 168 19.83 5.09 2.68
CA THR A 168 21.16 5.43 3.22
C THR A 168 21.19 6.87 3.74
N PHE A 169 20.57 7.80 3.01
CA PHE A 169 20.40 9.18 3.45
C PHE A 169 19.57 9.27 4.73
N ALA A 170 18.46 8.54 4.82
CA ALA A 170 17.61 8.49 6.01
C ALA A 170 18.37 7.93 7.23
N GLU A 171 19.21 6.91 7.03
CA GLU A 171 20.07 6.34 8.09
C GLU A 171 21.06 7.36 8.63
N SER A 172 21.75 8.12 7.76
CA SER A 172 22.70 9.14 8.18
C SER A 172 22.06 10.28 8.98
N HIS A 173 20.74 10.50 8.80
CA HIS A 173 19.97 11.54 9.50
C HIS A 173 19.03 10.99 10.58
N ASN A 174 19.18 9.69 10.93
CA ASN A 174 18.40 9.01 11.97
C ASN A 174 16.86 9.10 11.76
N ARG A 175 16.41 9.05 10.49
CA ARG A 175 14.99 9.08 10.11
C ARG A 175 14.46 7.65 9.94
N VAL A 176 14.15 7.01 11.08
CA VAL A 176 13.69 5.61 11.12
C VAL A 176 12.42 5.40 10.29
N ASP A 177 11.48 6.34 10.34
CA ASP A 177 10.24 6.31 9.56
C ASP A 177 10.49 6.23 8.04
N LEU A 178 11.44 7.01 7.53
CA LEU A 178 11.81 6.99 6.11
C LEU A 178 12.63 5.74 5.74
N MET A 179 13.49 5.28 6.65
CA MET A 179 14.24 4.02 6.49
C MET A 179 13.31 2.83 6.33
N ASP A 180 12.36 2.66 7.26
CA ASP A 180 11.40 1.55 7.24
C ASP A 180 10.54 1.55 5.99
N MET A 181 10.25 2.72 5.46
CA MET A 181 9.46 2.85 4.24
C MET A 181 10.27 2.55 2.98
N ALA A 182 11.53 3.00 2.93
CA ALA A 182 12.44 2.67 1.85
C ALA A 182 12.73 1.15 1.82
N ASP A 183 12.93 0.53 2.98
CA ASP A 183 13.14 -0.92 3.10
C ASP A 183 11.88 -1.71 2.67
N ARG A 184 10.67 -1.26 3.02
CA ARG A 184 9.43 -1.87 2.50
C ARG A 184 9.31 -1.74 0.98
N TYR A 185 9.57 -0.55 0.45
CA TYR A 185 9.55 -0.34 -0.99
C TYR A 185 10.57 -1.23 -1.72
N ALA A 186 11.79 -1.33 -1.18
CA ALA A 186 12.84 -2.21 -1.72
C ALA A 186 12.43 -3.69 -1.67
N CYS A 187 11.72 -4.14 -0.61
CA CYS A 187 11.17 -5.49 -0.53
C CYS A 187 10.06 -5.72 -1.58
N GLU A 188 9.16 -4.76 -1.77
CA GLU A 188 8.06 -4.85 -2.74
C GLU A 188 8.56 -4.88 -4.19
N HIS A 189 9.63 -4.14 -4.50
CA HIS A 189 10.23 -4.01 -5.83
C HIS A 189 11.60 -4.70 -5.94
N PHE A 190 11.85 -5.72 -5.13
CA PHE A 190 13.18 -6.33 -4.97
C PHE A 190 13.84 -6.71 -6.28
N THR A 191 13.12 -7.34 -7.20
CA THR A 191 13.67 -7.77 -8.50
C THR A 191 14.14 -6.61 -9.38
N GLU A 192 13.46 -5.47 -9.32
CA GLU A 192 13.82 -4.25 -10.07
C GLU A 192 15.00 -3.55 -9.39
N VAL A 193 14.99 -3.48 -8.07
CA VAL A 193 16.05 -2.88 -7.25
C VAL A 193 17.39 -3.61 -7.42
N VAL A 194 17.37 -4.95 -7.49
CA VAL A 194 18.58 -5.76 -7.73
C VAL A 194 19.23 -5.44 -9.07
N GLU A 195 18.47 -5.03 -10.10
CA GLU A 195 19.03 -4.67 -11.40
C GLU A 195 19.67 -3.27 -11.43
N CYS A 196 19.41 -2.42 -10.42
CA CYS A 196 20.01 -1.09 -10.33
C CYS A 196 21.50 -1.16 -9.92
N GLU A 197 22.28 -0.18 -10.35
CA GLU A 197 23.71 -0.08 -10.01
C GLU A 197 23.91 0.14 -8.50
N ASP A 198 23.06 0.94 -7.87
CA ASP A 198 23.11 1.25 -6.44
C ASP A 198 23.03 0.01 -5.54
N PHE A 199 22.42 -1.08 -6.04
CA PHE A 199 22.34 -2.33 -5.29
C PHE A 199 23.71 -2.89 -4.90
N THR A 200 24.71 -2.74 -5.76
CA THR A 200 26.07 -3.23 -5.48
C THR A 200 26.82 -2.36 -4.46
N CYS A 201 26.34 -1.14 -4.21
CA CYS A 201 26.92 -0.20 -3.25
C CYS A 201 26.32 -0.29 -1.85
N VAL A 202 25.31 -1.13 -1.65
CA VAL A 202 24.64 -1.34 -0.35
C VAL A 202 25.61 -1.87 0.70
N SER A 203 25.53 -1.36 1.94
CA SER A 203 26.37 -1.87 3.03
C SER A 203 26.06 -3.34 3.34
N PRO A 204 27.05 -4.14 3.76
CA PRO A 204 26.84 -5.56 4.05
C PRO A 204 25.74 -5.81 5.10
N GLN A 205 25.68 -4.94 6.11
CA GLN A 205 24.67 -5.01 7.17
C GLN A 205 23.26 -4.80 6.59
N HIS A 206 23.09 -3.79 5.75
CA HIS A 206 21.82 -3.51 5.12
C HIS A 206 21.41 -4.64 4.16
N LEU A 207 22.33 -5.14 3.34
CA LEU A 207 22.06 -6.28 2.46
C LEU A 207 21.58 -7.50 3.27
N ARG A 208 22.28 -7.84 4.36
CA ARG A 208 21.89 -8.92 5.25
C ARG A 208 20.47 -8.73 5.79
N THR A 209 20.14 -7.52 6.26
CA THR A 209 18.79 -7.20 6.75
C THR A 209 17.74 -7.33 5.65
N LEU A 210 18.01 -6.79 4.46
CA LEU A 210 17.12 -6.88 3.31
C LEU A 210 16.88 -8.34 2.91
N LEU A 211 17.93 -9.15 2.76
CA LEU A 211 17.82 -10.56 2.39
C LEU A 211 17.17 -11.43 3.49
N SER A 212 17.20 -11.02 4.76
CA SER A 212 16.52 -11.74 5.85
C SER A 212 15.00 -11.56 5.83
N SER A 213 14.49 -10.50 5.18
CA SER A 213 13.07 -10.13 5.18
C SER A 213 12.18 -11.23 4.58
N ASN A 214 11.10 -11.55 5.27
CA ASN A 214 10.04 -12.43 4.76
C ASN A 214 9.15 -11.74 3.70
N GLU A 215 9.22 -10.42 3.62
CA GLU A 215 8.37 -9.59 2.75
C GLU A 215 8.94 -9.41 1.33
N LEU A 216 10.11 -9.99 1.02
CA LEU A 216 10.68 -9.88 -0.33
C LEU A 216 9.69 -10.37 -1.39
N ASN A 217 9.34 -9.51 -2.31
CA ASN A 217 8.50 -9.84 -3.47
C ASN A 217 9.35 -10.53 -4.55
N ILE A 218 9.41 -11.83 -4.46
CA ILE A 218 10.18 -12.72 -5.34
C ILE A 218 9.31 -13.87 -5.81
N HIS A 219 9.64 -14.43 -6.96
CA HIS A 219 8.95 -15.61 -7.49
C HIS A 219 9.63 -16.92 -7.06
N SER A 220 10.90 -16.87 -6.78
CA SER A 220 11.72 -18.03 -6.38
C SER A 220 12.91 -17.56 -5.56
N GLU A 221 13.36 -18.39 -4.63
CA GLU A 221 14.57 -18.15 -3.84
C GLU A 221 15.84 -18.08 -4.72
N THR A 222 15.78 -18.56 -5.96
CA THR A 222 16.87 -18.39 -6.95
C THR A 222 17.19 -16.92 -7.22
N GLN A 223 16.20 -16.02 -7.13
CA GLN A 223 16.42 -14.59 -7.29
C GLN A 223 17.22 -14.01 -6.13
N VAL A 224 16.95 -14.48 -4.90
CA VAL A 224 17.70 -14.07 -3.70
C VAL A 224 19.14 -14.55 -3.77
N TYR A 225 19.36 -15.81 -4.19
CA TYR A 225 20.69 -16.36 -4.41
C TYR A 225 21.47 -15.53 -5.43
N ASN A 226 20.86 -15.25 -6.58
CA ASN A 226 21.50 -14.48 -7.63
C ASN A 226 21.84 -13.05 -7.18
N ALA A 227 20.95 -12.40 -6.41
CA ALA A 227 21.18 -11.09 -5.82
C ALA A 227 22.37 -11.10 -4.84
N ALA A 228 22.41 -12.10 -3.94
CA ALA A 228 23.53 -12.27 -3.01
C ALA A 228 24.86 -12.47 -3.74
N VAL A 229 24.89 -13.33 -4.75
CA VAL A 229 26.09 -13.59 -5.57
C VAL A 229 26.49 -12.36 -6.39
N LYS A 230 25.52 -11.62 -6.96
CA LYS A 230 25.77 -10.35 -7.70
C LYS A 230 26.50 -9.36 -6.80
N TRP A 231 26.00 -9.15 -5.59
CA TRP A 231 26.61 -8.23 -4.63
C TRP A 231 28.00 -8.72 -4.17
N LEU A 232 28.14 -10.01 -3.81
CA LEU A 232 29.42 -10.59 -3.39
C LEU A 232 30.48 -10.43 -4.49
N LYS A 233 30.17 -10.73 -5.75
CA LYS A 233 31.09 -10.57 -6.88
C LYS A 233 31.52 -9.12 -7.10
N ALA A 234 30.64 -8.16 -6.84
CA ALA A 234 30.96 -6.74 -6.93
C ALA A 234 31.83 -6.27 -5.73
N ASN A 235 31.80 -6.99 -4.59
CA ASN A 235 32.45 -6.58 -3.35
C ASN A 235 33.40 -7.66 -2.79
N PRO A 236 34.46 -8.05 -3.50
CA PRO A 236 35.37 -9.12 -3.06
C PRO A 236 36.07 -8.81 -1.73
N GLN A 237 36.24 -7.55 -1.38
CA GLN A 237 36.83 -7.11 -0.11
C GLN A 237 36.00 -7.49 1.11
N HIS A 238 34.73 -7.84 0.94
CA HIS A 238 33.83 -8.23 2.02
C HIS A 238 33.66 -9.75 2.16
N HIS A 239 34.26 -10.57 1.28
CA HIS A 239 34.05 -12.02 1.25
C HIS A 239 34.43 -12.69 2.56
N GLU A 240 35.62 -12.39 3.11
CA GLU A 240 36.13 -13.06 4.30
C GLU A 240 35.21 -12.86 5.53
N ALA A 241 34.63 -11.68 5.68
CA ALA A 241 33.84 -11.32 6.84
C ALA A 241 32.33 -11.55 6.67
N TRP A 242 31.81 -11.57 5.43
CA TRP A 242 30.38 -11.48 5.18
C TRP A 242 29.78 -12.59 4.33
N LEU A 243 30.58 -13.43 3.66
CA LEU A 243 30.10 -14.47 2.77
C LEU A 243 29.11 -15.41 3.48
N ASP A 244 29.48 -15.94 4.64
CA ASP A 244 28.68 -16.85 5.45
C ASP A 244 27.42 -16.15 5.98
N GLN A 245 27.55 -14.91 6.44
CA GLN A 245 26.44 -14.15 6.99
C GLN A 245 25.39 -13.78 5.95
N ILE A 246 25.80 -13.46 4.72
CA ILE A 246 24.91 -13.16 3.60
C ILE A 246 24.28 -14.45 3.08
N MET A 247 25.07 -15.50 2.86
CA MET A 247 24.56 -16.77 2.36
C MET A 247 23.61 -17.47 3.34
N SER A 248 23.78 -17.26 4.65
CA SER A 248 22.85 -17.79 5.66
C SER A 248 21.44 -17.18 5.56
N GLN A 249 21.26 -16.02 4.91
CA GLN A 249 19.95 -15.42 4.67
C GLN A 249 19.26 -15.98 3.42
N VAL A 250 19.99 -16.66 2.55
CA VAL A 250 19.44 -17.36 1.38
C VAL A 250 18.87 -18.71 1.83
N ARG A 251 17.63 -18.99 1.50
CA ARG A 251 16.93 -20.22 1.88
C ARG A 251 17.27 -21.35 0.91
N LEU A 252 18.52 -21.83 0.96
CA LEU A 252 19.04 -22.88 0.07
C LEU A 252 18.15 -24.14 0.03
N PRO A 253 17.52 -24.60 1.14
CA PRO A 253 16.59 -25.73 1.10
C PRO A 253 15.40 -25.55 0.15
N LEU A 254 15.03 -24.29 -0.16
CA LEU A 254 13.89 -23.98 -1.05
C LEU A 254 14.28 -23.80 -2.51
N LEU A 255 15.56 -23.94 -2.85
CA LEU A 255 16.01 -23.91 -4.24
C LEU A 255 15.63 -25.19 -4.97
N PRO A 256 15.30 -25.11 -6.28
CA PRO A 256 15.13 -26.32 -7.09
C PRO A 256 16.38 -27.20 -7.08
N VAL A 257 16.20 -28.52 -7.05
CA VAL A 257 17.31 -29.50 -6.95
C VAL A 257 18.30 -29.32 -8.10
N GLU A 258 17.81 -29.07 -9.31
CA GLU A 258 18.63 -28.83 -10.51
C GLU A 258 19.51 -27.59 -10.34
N PHE A 259 18.96 -26.51 -9.76
CA PHE A 259 19.71 -25.27 -9.52
C PHE A 259 20.74 -25.46 -8.39
N LEU A 260 20.35 -26.16 -7.32
CA LEU A 260 21.22 -26.46 -6.18
C LEU A 260 22.44 -27.27 -6.60
N THR A 261 22.23 -28.35 -7.40
CA THR A 261 23.30 -29.25 -7.85
C THR A 261 24.07 -28.72 -9.06
N GLY A 262 23.39 -28.02 -9.96
CA GLY A 262 23.94 -27.53 -11.21
C GLY A 262 24.71 -26.21 -11.07
N THR A 263 24.26 -25.32 -10.16
CA THR A 263 24.80 -23.97 -10.01
C THR A 263 25.47 -23.78 -8.66
N VAL A 264 24.72 -23.89 -7.56
CA VAL A 264 25.23 -23.58 -6.21
C VAL A 264 26.37 -24.49 -5.82
N ALA A 265 26.22 -25.82 -6.02
CA ALA A 265 27.25 -26.81 -5.68
C ALA A 265 28.54 -26.66 -6.51
N LYS A 266 28.51 -25.95 -7.63
CA LYS A 266 29.69 -25.73 -8.48
C LYS A 266 30.39 -24.39 -8.22
N ASP A 267 29.74 -23.50 -7.47
CA ASP A 267 30.30 -22.17 -7.17
C ASP A 267 31.50 -22.31 -6.21
N GLU A 268 32.65 -21.80 -6.63
CA GLU A 268 33.89 -21.89 -5.87
C GLU A 268 33.83 -21.10 -4.55
N MET A 269 33.06 -20.03 -4.46
CA MET A 269 32.85 -19.29 -3.21
C MET A 269 32.17 -20.16 -2.17
N ILE A 270 31.19 -20.99 -2.58
CA ILE A 270 30.48 -21.90 -1.69
C ILE A 270 31.37 -23.09 -1.28
N LYS A 271 32.13 -23.64 -2.23
CA LYS A 271 33.01 -24.80 -1.96
C LYS A 271 34.18 -24.47 -1.04
N SER A 272 34.72 -23.26 -1.12
CA SER A 272 35.89 -22.85 -0.33
C SER A 272 35.54 -22.53 1.14
N ASN A 273 34.28 -22.22 1.45
CA ASN A 273 33.84 -21.83 2.77
C ASN A 273 33.10 -22.96 3.49
N LEU A 274 33.56 -23.31 4.73
CA LEU A 274 32.99 -24.41 5.50
C LEU A 274 31.52 -24.16 5.90
N SER A 275 31.21 -22.97 6.39
CA SER A 275 29.83 -22.61 6.78
C SER A 275 28.87 -22.66 5.58
N CYS A 276 29.31 -22.27 4.38
CA CYS A 276 28.51 -22.40 3.16
C CYS A 276 28.31 -23.88 2.76
N ARG A 277 29.27 -24.76 3.03
CA ARG A 277 29.06 -26.20 2.81
C ARG A 277 28.04 -26.79 3.77
N ASP A 278 28.05 -26.38 5.04
CA ASP A 278 27.04 -26.80 6.02
C ASP A 278 25.63 -26.38 5.57
N LEU A 279 25.48 -25.16 5.04
CA LEU A 279 24.21 -24.70 4.45
C LEU A 279 23.79 -25.55 3.24
N MET A 280 24.74 -25.97 2.42
CA MET A 280 24.49 -26.88 1.30
C MET A 280 24.06 -28.27 1.75
N ASP A 281 24.67 -28.79 2.78
CA ASP A 281 24.32 -30.11 3.33
C ASP A 281 22.95 -30.08 4.02
N GLU A 282 22.61 -28.98 4.70
CA GLU A 282 21.24 -28.74 5.19
C GLU A 282 20.22 -28.79 4.03
N ALA A 283 20.50 -28.09 2.92
CA ALA A 283 19.62 -28.08 1.77
C ALA A 283 19.47 -29.46 1.12
N ARG A 284 20.55 -30.22 0.99
CA ARG A 284 20.54 -31.62 0.51
C ARG A 284 19.72 -32.53 1.41
N ASN A 285 19.92 -32.44 2.72
CA ASN A 285 19.19 -33.25 3.71
C ASN A 285 17.69 -32.93 3.67
N TYR A 286 17.31 -31.66 3.51
CA TYR A 286 15.90 -31.26 3.32
C TYR A 286 15.27 -31.93 2.10
N HIS A 287 15.93 -31.92 0.94
CA HIS A 287 15.43 -32.58 -0.28
C HIS A 287 15.40 -34.10 -0.15
N LEU A 288 16.38 -34.73 0.52
CA LEU A 288 16.36 -36.15 0.81
C LEU A 288 15.19 -36.52 1.74
N HIS A 289 14.93 -35.72 2.76
CA HIS A 289 13.79 -35.90 3.65
C HIS A 289 12.45 -35.83 2.90
N LEU A 290 12.28 -34.85 2.02
CA LEU A 290 11.06 -34.74 1.18
C LEU A 290 10.87 -35.93 0.22
N SER A 291 11.97 -36.53 -0.27
CA SER A 291 11.94 -37.65 -1.22
C SER A 291 11.65 -38.99 -0.54
N ASN A 292 12.21 -39.25 0.64
CA ASN A 292 12.28 -40.58 1.24
C ASN A 292 11.24 -40.88 2.31
N LYS A 293 10.41 -39.93 2.75
CA LYS A 293 9.35 -40.08 3.78
C LYS A 293 9.82 -40.71 5.12
N VAL A 294 11.11 -40.93 5.34
CA VAL A 294 11.67 -41.75 6.43
C VAL A 294 12.91 -41.10 7.05
N VAL A 295 12.82 -39.83 7.46
CA VAL A 295 13.82 -39.26 8.39
C VAL A 295 13.07 -38.78 9.62
N PRO A 296 13.10 -39.54 10.73
CA PRO A 296 12.26 -39.25 11.90
C PRO A 296 12.59 -37.95 12.63
N ASP A 297 13.82 -37.44 12.53
CA ASP A 297 14.34 -36.32 13.34
C ASP A 297 14.88 -35.16 12.51
N PHE A 298 14.20 -34.79 11.41
CA PHE A 298 14.59 -33.60 10.65
C PHE A 298 14.14 -32.34 11.37
N GLU A 299 15.07 -31.53 11.89
CA GLU A 299 14.79 -30.22 12.45
C GLU A 299 14.58 -29.19 11.32
N TYR A 300 13.35 -28.64 11.26
CA TYR A 300 13.02 -27.55 10.34
C TYR A 300 13.68 -26.25 10.79
N SER A 301 14.62 -25.76 10.01
CA SER A 301 15.22 -24.44 10.25
C SER A 301 14.33 -23.32 9.70
N VAL A 302 14.61 -22.07 10.07
CA VAL A 302 13.96 -20.89 9.51
C VAL A 302 14.10 -20.84 7.97
N ARG A 303 15.20 -21.42 7.43
CA ARG A 303 15.46 -21.47 5.99
C ARG A 303 14.58 -22.47 5.23
N THR A 304 13.89 -23.37 5.92
CA THR A 304 12.91 -24.29 5.29
C THR A 304 11.52 -23.70 5.18
N ILE A 305 11.28 -22.50 5.75
CA ILE A 305 10.00 -21.79 5.70
C ILE A 305 10.00 -20.87 4.46
N PRO A 306 9.06 -21.00 3.50
CA PRO A 306 8.98 -20.09 2.37
C PRO A 306 8.70 -18.64 2.77
N ARG A 307 9.25 -17.67 2.01
CA ARG A 307 8.89 -16.26 2.17
C ARG A 307 7.42 -16.07 1.77
N LYS A 308 6.80 -15.00 2.27
CA LYS A 308 5.35 -14.78 2.05
C LYS A 308 4.94 -14.84 0.58
N HIS A 309 5.72 -14.25 -0.30
CA HIS A 309 5.42 -14.22 -1.74
C HIS A 309 5.77 -15.51 -2.49
N THR A 310 6.59 -16.40 -1.92
CA THR A 310 6.94 -17.71 -2.50
C THR A 310 6.15 -18.87 -1.91
N ALA A 311 5.33 -18.63 -0.91
CA ALA A 311 4.39 -19.61 -0.37
C ALA A 311 3.23 -19.79 -1.35
N GLY A 312 3.50 -20.41 -2.50
CA GLY A 312 2.57 -20.53 -3.62
C GLY A 312 1.48 -21.56 -3.38
N VAL A 313 0.61 -21.34 -2.39
CA VAL A 313 -0.60 -22.14 -2.16
C VAL A 313 -1.84 -21.28 -2.41
N LEU A 314 -2.67 -21.72 -3.32
CA LEU A 314 -3.99 -21.14 -3.60
C LEU A 314 -5.03 -21.85 -2.74
N PHE A 315 -5.79 -21.11 -1.94
CA PHE A 315 -6.85 -21.65 -1.09
C PHE A 315 -8.22 -21.39 -1.73
N CYS A 316 -8.96 -22.46 -2.00
CA CYS A 316 -10.34 -22.44 -2.43
C CYS A 316 -11.22 -22.78 -1.23
N VAL A 317 -11.95 -21.82 -0.74
CA VAL A 317 -12.67 -21.91 0.54
C VAL A 317 -14.17 -21.87 0.33
N GLY A 318 -14.87 -22.91 0.71
CA GLY A 318 -16.32 -23.01 0.58
C GLY A 318 -16.82 -22.99 -0.85
N GLY A 319 -17.92 -22.28 -1.10
CA GLY A 319 -18.61 -22.25 -2.39
C GLY A 319 -19.78 -23.23 -2.44
N ARG A 320 -20.25 -23.57 -3.65
CA ARG A 320 -21.32 -24.57 -3.89
C ARG A 320 -21.10 -25.30 -5.21
N GLY A 321 -21.64 -26.50 -5.30
CA GLY A 321 -21.66 -27.29 -6.53
C GLY A 321 -23.06 -27.41 -7.13
N GLY A 322 -23.23 -28.38 -8.04
CA GLY A 322 -24.48 -28.63 -8.76
C GLY A 322 -25.67 -29.01 -7.89
N SER A 323 -25.44 -29.57 -6.70
CA SER A 323 -26.51 -29.83 -5.70
C SER A 323 -27.10 -28.56 -5.11
N GLY A 324 -26.40 -27.42 -5.19
CA GLY A 324 -26.79 -26.17 -4.57
C GLY A 324 -26.40 -26.03 -3.10
N ASP A 325 -25.95 -27.12 -2.45
CA ASP A 325 -25.53 -27.13 -1.05
C ASP A 325 -24.20 -26.37 -0.88
N PRO A 326 -24.08 -25.54 0.16
CA PRO A 326 -22.81 -24.87 0.47
C PRO A 326 -21.79 -25.86 1.02
N PHE A 327 -20.53 -25.63 0.66
CA PHE A 327 -19.38 -26.41 1.13
C PHE A 327 -18.79 -25.82 2.41
N ARG A 328 -18.20 -26.68 3.23
CA ARG A 328 -17.27 -26.30 4.30
C ARG A 328 -15.86 -26.79 4.02
N SER A 329 -15.69 -27.53 2.93
CA SER A 329 -14.40 -28.04 2.50
C SER A 329 -13.50 -26.93 1.98
N ILE A 330 -12.20 -27.19 2.09
CA ILE A 330 -11.15 -26.36 1.52
C ILE A 330 -10.33 -27.21 0.61
N GLU A 331 -10.13 -26.73 -0.59
CA GLU A 331 -9.18 -27.28 -1.55
C GLU A 331 -8.00 -26.34 -1.71
N CYS A 332 -6.80 -26.88 -1.62
CA CYS A 332 -5.56 -26.14 -1.71
C CYS A 332 -4.78 -26.61 -2.93
N TYR A 333 -4.31 -25.66 -3.72
CA TYR A 333 -3.44 -25.95 -4.86
C TYR A 333 -2.03 -25.45 -4.57
N SER A 334 -1.06 -26.37 -4.54
CA SER A 334 0.36 -26.02 -4.45
C SER A 334 0.90 -25.77 -5.85
N ILE A 335 1.22 -24.50 -6.14
CA ILE A 335 1.75 -24.09 -7.43
C ILE A 335 3.10 -24.74 -7.72
N THR A 336 3.94 -24.83 -6.71
CA THR A 336 5.29 -25.41 -6.83
C THR A 336 5.27 -26.93 -7.08
N LYS A 337 4.28 -27.63 -6.52
CA LYS A 337 4.11 -29.08 -6.68
C LYS A 337 3.14 -29.46 -7.80
N ASN A 338 2.44 -28.49 -8.40
CA ASN A 338 1.37 -28.67 -9.36
C ASN A 338 0.35 -29.76 -8.91
N SER A 339 -0.09 -29.66 -7.66
CA SER A 339 -0.96 -30.68 -7.07
C SER A 339 -1.99 -30.07 -6.12
N TRP A 340 -3.19 -30.67 -6.12
CA TRP A 340 -4.28 -30.36 -5.21
C TRP A 340 -4.21 -31.21 -3.95
N PHE A 341 -4.58 -30.64 -2.81
CA PHE A 341 -4.76 -31.34 -1.56
C PHE A 341 -5.90 -30.70 -0.75
N PHE A 342 -6.50 -31.48 0.14
CA PHE A 342 -7.56 -30.98 1.01
C PHE A 342 -6.95 -30.37 2.28
N GLY A 343 -7.47 -29.20 2.65
CA GLY A 343 -7.24 -28.60 3.97
C GLY A 343 -8.32 -29.05 4.98
N PRO A 344 -8.17 -28.65 6.27
CA PRO A 344 -9.19 -28.92 7.28
C PRO A 344 -10.46 -28.13 6.98
N GLU A 345 -11.62 -28.80 7.20
CA GLU A 345 -12.90 -28.15 6.96
C GLU A 345 -13.18 -26.98 7.91
N MET A 346 -13.90 -25.97 7.41
CA MET A 346 -14.47 -24.90 8.24
C MET A 346 -15.52 -25.44 9.22
N ASN A 347 -15.80 -24.69 10.27
CA ASN A 347 -16.90 -25.01 11.19
C ASN A 347 -18.28 -24.80 10.53
N SER A 348 -18.40 -23.80 9.65
CA SER A 348 -19.66 -23.45 8.96
C SER A 348 -19.57 -23.74 7.46
N ARG A 349 -20.67 -24.21 6.87
CA ARG A 349 -20.82 -24.24 5.41
C ARG A 349 -21.00 -22.83 4.89
N ARG A 350 -20.36 -22.48 3.76
CA ARG A 350 -20.41 -21.10 3.24
C ARG A 350 -20.42 -21.09 1.70
N ARG A 351 -21.48 -20.55 1.13
CA ARG A 351 -21.52 -20.12 -0.28
C ARG A 351 -21.51 -18.59 -0.34
N HIS A 352 -21.02 -18.00 -1.43
CA HIS A 352 -20.89 -16.54 -1.61
C HIS A 352 -20.15 -15.86 -0.44
N VAL A 353 -19.14 -16.52 0.04
CA VAL A 353 -18.29 -16.13 1.16
C VAL A 353 -17.20 -15.16 0.70
N GLY A 354 -16.88 -14.17 1.52
CA GLY A 354 -15.69 -13.37 1.34
C GLY A 354 -14.46 -14.08 1.90
N VAL A 355 -13.39 -14.15 1.13
CA VAL A 355 -12.14 -14.80 1.56
C VAL A 355 -10.96 -13.88 1.31
N ILE A 356 -10.07 -13.79 2.29
CA ILE A 356 -8.84 -13.01 2.17
C ILE A 356 -7.71 -13.63 2.99
N SER A 357 -6.48 -13.49 2.52
CA SER A 357 -5.27 -13.87 3.24
C SER A 357 -4.58 -12.63 3.80
N VAL A 358 -4.33 -12.61 5.12
CA VAL A 358 -3.65 -11.52 5.82
C VAL A 358 -2.73 -12.11 6.89
N GLY A 359 -1.48 -11.63 6.93
CA GLY A 359 -0.52 -12.05 7.94
C GLY A 359 -0.24 -13.56 7.98
N GLY A 360 -0.29 -14.23 6.80
CA GLY A 360 -0.09 -15.67 6.70
C GLY A 360 -1.28 -16.51 7.16
N LYS A 361 -2.44 -15.90 7.43
CA LYS A 361 -3.69 -16.56 7.83
C LYS A 361 -4.78 -16.31 6.80
N VAL A 362 -5.75 -17.22 6.69
CA VAL A 362 -6.88 -17.10 5.75
C VAL A 362 -8.16 -16.83 6.55
N TYR A 363 -8.89 -15.81 6.16
CA TYR A 363 -10.14 -15.39 6.79
C TYR A 363 -11.30 -15.67 5.83
N ALA A 364 -12.34 -16.35 6.35
CA ALA A 364 -13.60 -16.62 5.66
C ALA A 364 -14.72 -15.88 6.40
N VAL A 365 -15.39 -14.94 5.73
CA VAL A 365 -16.31 -13.99 6.35
C VAL A 365 -17.67 -14.05 5.68
N GLY A 366 -18.73 -14.14 6.46
CA GLY A 366 -20.10 -14.11 5.99
C GLY A 366 -20.46 -15.25 5.05
N GLY A 367 -21.29 -14.97 4.06
CA GLY A 367 -21.83 -15.95 3.12
C GLY A 367 -23.23 -16.44 3.54
N HIS A 368 -23.58 -17.64 3.08
CA HIS A 368 -24.87 -18.31 3.35
C HIS A 368 -24.63 -19.81 3.57
N ASP A 369 -25.21 -20.39 4.61
CA ASP A 369 -24.97 -21.79 5.00
C ASP A 369 -25.94 -22.79 4.39
N GLY A 370 -26.89 -22.31 3.60
CA GLY A 370 -28.00 -23.06 3.01
C GLY A 370 -29.35 -22.66 3.65
N ASN A 371 -29.36 -22.23 4.91
CA ASN A 371 -30.53 -21.85 5.66
C ASN A 371 -30.60 -20.35 5.92
N GLU A 372 -29.48 -19.74 6.32
CA GLU A 372 -29.44 -18.32 6.69
C GLU A 372 -28.17 -17.62 6.19
N HIS A 373 -28.25 -16.26 6.14
CA HIS A 373 -27.09 -15.42 5.91
C HIS A 373 -26.21 -15.41 7.14
N LEU A 374 -24.90 -15.43 6.92
CA LEU A 374 -23.90 -15.49 7.98
C LEU A 374 -23.29 -14.10 8.24
N GLY A 375 -23.12 -13.78 9.52
CA GLY A 375 -22.31 -12.65 9.98
C GLY A 375 -21.00 -13.10 10.61
N ASN A 376 -20.86 -14.40 10.88
CA ASN A 376 -19.70 -14.94 11.56
C ASN A 376 -18.46 -15.00 10.64
N MET A 377 -17.29 -15.01 11.27
CA MET A 377 -16.00 -15.13 10.63
C MET A 377 -15.20 -16.28 11.21
N GLU A 378 -14.49 -16.97 10.36
CA GLU A 378 -13.52 -18.00 10.73
C GLU A 378 -12.15 -17.67 10.18
N MET A 379 -11.10 -17.94 10.95
CA MET A 379 -9.71 -17.75 10.58
C MET A 379 -8.99 -19.08 10.56
N PHE A 380 -8.36 -19.42 9.47
CA PHE A 380 -7.46 -20.56 9.33
C PHE A 380 -6.03 -20.16 9.61
N ASP A 381 -5.37 -20.88 10.49
CA ASP A 381 -3.95 -20.75 10.77
C ASP A 381 -3.20 -21.96 10.18
N PRO A 382 -2.40 -21.77 9.12
CA PRO A 382 -1.64 -22.86 8.49
C PRO A 382 -0.61 -23.51 9.42
N LEU A 383 -0.09 -22.79 10.42
CA LEU A 383 0.88 -23.34 11.37
C LEU A 383 0.26 -24.36 12.31
N THR A 384 -0.96 -24.09 12.78
CA THR A 384 -1.71 -25.00 13.67
C THR A 384 -2.61 -25.94 12.89
N ASN A 385 -2.80 -25.71 11.59
CA ASN A 385 -3.72 -26.40 10.70
C ASN A 385 -5.17 -26.44 11.24
N LYS A 386 -5.63 -25.35 11.84
CA LYS A 386 -6.97 -25.27 12.48
C LYS A 386 -7.71 -24.01 12.08
N TRP A 387 -9.04 -24.14 12.01
CA TRP A 387 -9.97 -23.02 11.95
C TRP A 387 -10.38 -22.56 13.35
N MET A 388 -10.42 -21.26 13.54
CA MET A 388 -10.84 -20.62 14.78
C MET A 388 -11.93 -19.59 14.48
N MET A 389 -13.00 -19.59 15.30
CA MET A 389 -14.02 -18.56 15.24
C MET A 389 -13.44 -17.22 15.69
N LYS A 390 -13.84 -16.16 15.02
CA LYS A 390 -13.50 -14.78 15.30
C LYS A 390 -14.76 -13.95 15.47
N ALA A 391 -14.62 -12.68 15.92
CA ALA A 391 -15.76 -11.79 16.09
C ALA A 391 -16.61 -11.70 14.82
N SER A 392 -17.93 -11.71 14.99
CA SER A 392 -18.89 -11.61 13.89
C SER A 392 -19.08 -10.16 13.44
N MET A 393 -19.35 -9.96 12.15
CA MET A 393 -19.84 -8.69 11.63
C MET A 393 -21.16 -8.29 12.28
N ASN A 394 -21.45 -6.99 12.28
CA ASN A 394 -22.74 -6.48 12.76
C ASN A 394 -23.90 -6.87 11.82
N THR A 395 -23.63 -6.96 10.52
CA THR A 395 -24.64 -7.27 9.49
C THR A 395 -24.37 -8.65 8.89
N LYS A 396 -25.39 -9.53 8.90
CA LYS A 396 -25.34 -10.82 8.19
C LYS A 396 -25.48 -10.56 6.70
N ARG A 397 -24.57 -11.07 5.89
CA ARG A 397 -24.56 -10.82 4.44
C ARG A 397 -23.78 -11.85 3.64
N ARG A 398 -24.24 -12.09 2.41
CA ARG A 398 -23.57 -12.91 1.40
C ARG A 398 -23.09 -12.06 0.23
N GLY A 399 -22.24 -12.60 -0.65
CA GLY A 399 -21.74 -11.86 -1.81
C GLY A 399 -20.96 -10.61 -1.46
N ILE A 400 -20.26 -10.65 -0.31
CA ILE A 400 -19.37 -9.58 0.15
C ILE A 400 -18.01 -9.72 -0.51
N ALA A 401 -17.33 -8.59 -0.64
CA ALA A 401 -15.90 -8.58 -0.96
C ALA A 401 -15.06 -8.22 0.27
N LEU A 402 -13.84 -8.73 0.29
CA LEU A 402 -12.87 -8.42 1.34
C LEU A 402 -11.64 -7.73 0.76
N ALA A 403 -11.15 -6.73 1.47
CA ALA A 403 -9.85 -6.13 1.19
C ALA A 403 -9.08 -5.89 2.49
N ALA A 404 -7.75 -5.94 2.44
CA ALA A 404 -6.91 -5.63 3.60
C ALA A 404 -5.98 -4.47 3.26
N LEU A 405 -5.97 -3.45 4.12
CA LEU A 405 -5.14 -2.27 3.93
C LEU A 405 -4.59 -1.79 5.28
N GLY A 406 -3.27 -1.78 5.39
CA GLY A 406 -2.59 -1.31 6.60
C GLY A 406 -2.80 -2.16 7.86
N GLY A 407 -3.17 -3.44 7.70
CA GLY A 407 -3.45 -4.41 8.78
C GLY A 407 -4.93 -4.79 8.87
N PRO A 408 -5.89 -3.88 9.04
CA PRO A 408 -7.32 -4.21 9.11
C PRO A 408 -7.89 -4.85 7.84
N ILE A 409 -8.95 -5.66 8.04
CA ILE A 409 -9.77 -6.23 6.95
C ILE A 409 -11.04 -5.39 6.81
N TYR A 410 -11.43 -5.10 5.57
CA TYR A 410 -12.67 -4.40 5.24
C TYR A 410 -13.63 -5.38 4.58
N ALA A 411 -14.85 -5.49 5.10
CA ALA A 411 -15.97 -6.21 4.50
C ALA A 411 -16.87 -5.19 3.78
N ILE A 412 -17.00 -5.36 2.47
CA ILE A 412 -17.54 -4.33 1.59
C ILE A 412 -18.79 -4.84 0.92
N GLY A 413 -19.88 -4.09 1.04
CA GLY A 413 -21.16 -4.36 0.41
C GLY A 413 -21.75 -5.73 0.78
N GLY A 414 -22.23 -6.43 -0.22
CA GLY A 414 -22.95 -7.69 -0.08
C GLY A 414 -24.46 -7.49 -0.18
N LEU A 415 -25.20 -8.55 0.09
CA LEU A 415 -26.67 -8.55 0.00
C LEU A 415 -27.29 -9.52 1.00
N ASP A 416 -28.55 -9.30 1.30
CA ASP A 416 -29.47 -10.27 1.90
C ASP A 416 -30.57 -10.68 0.89
N ASP A 417 -31.69 -11.20 1.39
CA ASP A 417 -32.79 -11.60 0.51
C ASP A 417 -33.63 -10.41 0.01
N ASN A 418 -33.47 -9.24 0.61
CA ASN A 418 -34.31 -8.06 0.36
C ASN A 418 -33.56 -6.95 -0.40
N SER A 419 -32.26 -6.80 -0.15
CA SER A 419 -31.51 -5.62 -0.64
C SER A 419 -30.01 -5.88 -0.82
N CYS A 420 -29.38 -5.05 -1.65
CA CYS A 420 -27.94 -4.90 -1.70
C CYS A 420 -27.48 -3.82 -0.72
N PHE A 421 -26.32 -4.01 -0.12
CA PHE A 421 -25.77 -3.12 0.89
C PHE A 421 -24.70 -2.19 0.33
N ASN A 422 -24.69 -0.95 0.79
CA ASN A 422 -23.56 -0.03 0.64
C ASN A 422 -22.70 0.05 1.91
N ASP A 423 -23.10 -0.62 2.98
CA ASP A 423 -22.37 -0.64 4.24
C ASP A 423 -20.99 -1.29 4.11
N VAL A 424 -20.06 -0.74 4.86
CA VAL A 424 -18.69 -1.24 4.97
C VAL A 424 -18.31 -1.36 6.43
N GLU A 425 -17.80 -2.53 6.81
CA GLU A 425 -17.30 -2.79 8.15
C GLU A 425 -15.79 -3.07 8.12
N ARG A 426 -15.08 -2.54 9.12
CA ARG A 426 -13.65 -2.70 9.32
C ARG A 426 -13.39 -3.62 10.50
N TYR A 427 -12.63 -4.68 10.28
CA TYR A 427 -12.18 -5.60 11.32
C TYR A 427 -10.76 -5.26 11.78
N ASP A 428 -10.61 -5.06 13.07
CA ASP A 428 -9.32 -4.89 13.74
C ASP A 428 -8.82 -6.26 14.20
N ILE A 429 -7.72 -6.74 13.57
CA ILE A 429 -7.19 -8.09 13.82
C ILE A 429 -6.64 -8.23 15.25
N GLU A 430 -6.06 -7.17 15.80
CA GLU A 430 -5.47 -7.21 17.14
C GLU A 430 -6.54 -7.18 18.24
N ARG A 431 -7.58 -6.37 18.02
CA ARG A 431 -8.67 -6.20 19.00
C ARG A 431 -9.80 -7.21 18.84
N ASP A 432 -9.79 -8.01 17.76
CA ASP A 432 -10.86 -8.96 17.41
C ASP A 432 -12.26 -8.31 17.44
N CYS A 433 -12.43 -7.17 16.77
CA CYS A 433 -13.70 -6.45 16.73
C CYS A 433 -13.97 -5.78 15.38
N TRP A 434 -15.27 -5.70 15.03
CA TRP A 434 -15.75 -5.00 13.86
C TRP A 434 -16.26 -3.60 14.21
N SER A 435 -16.05 -2.66 13.33
CA SER A 435 -16.55 -1.28 13.43
C SER A 435 -17.04 -0.80 12.06
N ALA A 436 -18.11 -0.02 12.03
CA ALA A 436 -18.59 0.60 10.80
C ALA A 436 -17.62 1.71 10.35
N VAL A 437 -17.47 1.83 9.04
CA VAL A 437 -16.78 2.95 8.38
C VAL A 437 -17.74 3.61 7.39
N ALA A 438 -17.30 4.67 6.69
CA ALA A 438 -18.17 5.35 5.73
C ALA A 438 -18.71 4.35 4.68
N PRO A 439 -20.03 4.35 4.41
CA PRO A 439 -20.63 3.52 3.38
C PRO A 439 -20.22 3.98 1.98
N MET A 440 -20.29 3.05 1.01
CA MET A 440 -20.17 3.36 -0.41
C MET A 440 -21.30 4.30 -0.87
N ASN A 441 -21.09 5.00 -1.97
CA ASN A 441 -22.15 5.82 -2.58
C ASN A 441 -23.26 4.94 -3.19
N THR A 442 -22.87 3.77 -3.72
CA THR A 442 -23.78 2.83 -4.40
C THR A 442 -23.85 1.51 -3.64
N PRO A 443 -25.04 0.92 -3.40
CA PRO A 443 -25.17 -0.44 -2.90
C PRO A 443 -24.57 -1.43 -3.90
N ARG A 444 -23.83 -2.46 -3.41
CA ARG A 444 -23.14 -3.40 -4.27
C ARG A 444 -23.18 -4.82 -3.69
N GLY A 445 -24.04 -5.68 -4.23
CA GLY A 445 -24.03 -7.11 -3.98
C GLY A 445 -23.17 -7.84 -5.00
N GLY A 446 -22.44 -8.89 -4.60
CA GLY A 446 -21.52 -9.60 -5.49
C GLY A 446 -20.43 -8.69 -6.06
N VAL A 447 -19.96 -7.76 -5.27
CA VAL A 447 -18.91 -6.81 -5.58
C VAL A 447 -17.53 -7.46 -5.55
N GLY A 448 -16.60 -7.01 -6.37
CA GLY A 448 -15.18 -7.34 -6.25
C GLY A 448 -14.41 -6.27 -5.48
N SER A 449 -13.40 -6.65 -4.70
CA SER A 449 -12.60 -5.66 -3.97
C SER A 449 -11.14 -6.04 -3.85
N VAL A 450 -10.29 -5.02 -3.81
CA VAL A 450 -8.86 -5.17 -3.56
C VAL A 450 -8.26 -3.87 -3.03
N ALA A 451 -7.21 -3.99 -2.23
CA ALA A 451 -6.43 -2.84 -1.79
C ALA A 451 -5.23 -2.62 -2.74
N LEU A 452 -5.09 -1.39 -3.25
CA LEU A 452 -3.96 -0.99 -4.08
C LEU A 452 -3.47 0.40 -3.66
N GLY A 453 -2.17 0.53 -3.43
CA GLY A 453 -1.59 1.73 -2.81
C GLY A 453 -2.22 1.99 -1.43
N ASN A 454 -2.68 3.20 -1.22
CA ASN A 454 -3.31 3.62 0.03
C ASN A 454 -4.86 3.59 -0.02
N PHE A 455 -5.44 2.87 -0.98
CA PHE A 455 -6.87 2.85 -1.22
C PHE A 455 -7.43 1.43 -1.26
N VAL A 456 -8.70 1.30 -0.88
CA VAL A 456 -9.51 0.10 -1.13
C VAL A 456 -10.45 0.40 -2.30
N TYR A 457 -10.50 -0.49 -3.27
CA TYR A 457 -11.36 -0.37 -4.45
C TYR A 457 -12.53 -1.33 -4.35
N ALA A 458 -13.74 -0.83 -4.60
CA ALA A 458 -14.96 -1.60 -4.79
C ALA A 458 -15.33 -1.54 -6.27
N VAL A 459 -15.39 -2.70 -6.92
CA VAL A 459 -15.45 -2.81 -8.38
C VAL A 459 -16.69 -3.59 -8.81
N GLY A 460 -17.54 -2.96 -9.59
CA GLY A 460 -18.77 -3.56 -10.10
C GLY A 460 -19.76 -3.95 -9.00
N GLY A 461 -20.32 -5.14 -9.10
CA GLY A 461 -21.42 -5.61 -8.27
C GLY A 461 -22.78 -5.37 -8.91
N ASN A 462 -23.84 -5.59 -8.15
CA ASN A 462 -25.24 -5.33 -8.53
C ASN A 462 -25.90 -4.45 -7.46
N ASP A 463 -26.63 -3.43 -7.88
CA ASP A 463 -27.28 -2.47 -6.98
C ASP A 463 -28.68 -2.89 -6.50
N GLY A 464 -29.12 -4.06 -6.92
CA GLY A 464 -30.48 -4.57 -6.72
C GLY A 464 -31.36 -4.44 -7.97
N VAL A 465 -30.91 -3.70 -8.98
CA VAL A 465 -31.61 -3.50 -10.26
C VAL A 465 -30.79 -4.02 -11.43
N ALA A 466 -29.50 -3.67 -11.49
CA ALA A 466 -28.63 -4.03 -12.60
C ALA A 466 -27.18 -4.23 -12.15
N SER A 467 -26.42 -4.96 -12.94
CA SER A 467 -24.96 -5.07 -12.81
C SER A 467 -24.29 -3.72 -13.09
N LEU A 468 -23.20 -3.43 -12.40
CA LEU A 468 -22.53 -2.14 -12.41
C LEU A 468 -21.20 -2.19 -13.18
N SER A 469 -20.92 -1.13 -13.96
CA SER A 469 -19.59 -0.81 -14.50
C SER A 469 -18.80 0.14 -13.59
N SER A 470 -19.49 0.81 -12.68
CA SER A 470 -18.91 1.81 -11.80
C SER A 470 -17.94 1.22 -10.78
N VAL A 471 -16.97 2.04 -10.41
CA VAL A 471 -15.92 1.69 -9.44
C VAL A 471 -15.78 2.82 -8.44
N GLU A 472 -15.70 2.47 -7.17
CA GLU A 472 -15.43 3.42 -6.09
C GLU A 472 -14.14 3.06 -5.37
N ARG A 473 -13.43 4.07 -4.87
CA ARG A 473 -12.27 3.87 -4.01
C ARG A 473 -12.46 4.54 -2.66
N PHE A 474 -12.05 3.85 -1.62
CA PHE A 474 -12.08 4.30 -0.23
C PHE A 474 -10.72 4.83 0.20
N ASN A 475 -10.72 6.02 0.80
CA ASN A 475 -9.56 6.57 1.48
C ASN A 475 -9.74 6.43 3.00
N PRO A 476 -8.98 5.56 3.70
CA PRO A 476 -9.13 5.35 5.13
C PRO A 476 -8.82 6.57 5.99
N HIS A 477 -7.90 7.44 5.53
CA HIS A 477 -7.53 8.65 6.28
C HIS A 477 -8.64 9.70 6.27
N LEU A 478 -9.37 9.79 5.15
CA LEU A 478 -10.49 10.72 4.99
C LEU A 478 -11.81 10.09 5.38
N ASN A 479 -11.85 8.78 5.61
CA ASN A 479 -13.05 7.97 5.79
C ASN A 479 -14.12 8.28 4.72
N LYS A 480 -13.72 8.26 3.45
CA LYS A 480 -14.58 8.70 2.32
C LYS A 480 -14.38 7.83 1.09
N TRP A 481 -15.51 7.52 0.42
CA TRP A 481 -15.55 6.91 -0.90
C TRP A 481 -15.58 7.97 -2.01
N THR A 482 -14.91 7.71 -3.12
CA THR A 482 -14.88 8.54 -4.33
C THR A 482 -14.97 7.65 -5.56
N GLU A 483 -15.74 8.08 -6.55
CA GLU A 483 -15.82 7.42 -7.84
C GLU A 483 -14.49 7.53 -8.60
N VAL A 484 -14.19 6.49 -9.37
CA VAL A 484 -13.08 6.45 -10.32
C VAL A 484 -13.59 6.02 -11.69
N SER A 485 -12.70 5.98 -12.69
CA SER A 485 -13.08 5.59 -14.05
C SER A 485 -13.85 4.27 -14.08
N GLU A 486 -14.92 4.22 -14.85
CA GLU A 486 -15.75 3.04 -15.03
C GLU A 486 -15.06 1.97 -15.90
N MET A 487 -15.40 0.71 -15.68
CA MET A 487 -15.04 -0.41 -16.55
C MET A 487 -15.73 -0.30 -17.91
N GLY A 488 -15.19 -0.96 -18.91
CA GLY A 488 -15.81 -1.09 -20.23
C GLY A 488 -17.08 -1.94 -20.23
N GLN A 489 -17.24 -2.82 -19.23
CA GLN A 489 -18.36 -3.76 -19.13
C GLN A 489 -18.95 -3.81 -17.73
N ARG A 490 -20.28 -3.97 -17.61
CA ARG A 490 -20.97 -4.21 -16.34
C ARG A 490 -20.65 -5.61 -15.83
N ARG A 491 -20.39 -5.73 -14.51
CA ARG A 491 -19.98 -7.00 -13.91
C ARG A 491 -20.50 -7.13 -12.48
N ALA A 492 -21.27 -8.18 -12.20
CA ALA A 492 -21.61 -8.63 -10.86
C ALA A 492 -21.03 -10.02 -10.62
N GLY A 493 -20.63 -10.34 -9.38
CA GLY A 493 -19.94 -11.60 -9.08
C GLY A 493 -18.62 -11.76 -9.81
N ASN A 494 -17.95 -10.65 -10.08
CA ASN A 494 -16.61 -10.61 -10.64
C ASN A 494 -15.56 -10.83 -9.56
N GLY A 495 -14.45 -11.46 -9.95
CA GLY A 495 -13.27 -11.55 -9.09
C GLY A 495 -12.31 -10.39 -9.36
N VAL A 496 -11.65 -9.90 -8.30
CA VAL A 496 -10.68 -8.80 -8.43
C VAL A 496 -9.39 -9.16 -7.71
N SER A 497 -8.26 -8.90 -8.36
CA SER A 497 -6.95 -9.04 -7.75
C SER A 497 -5.99 -7.97 -8.25
N LYS A 498 -4.88 -7.79 -7.54
CA LYS A 498 -3.81 -6.85 -7.93
C LYS A 498 -2.58 -7.59 -8.43
N LEU A 499 -1.97 -7.06 -9.47
CA LEU A 499 -0.68 -7.55 -9.97
C LEU A 499 0.09 -6.41 -10.62
N ASN A 500 1.38 -6.27 -10.27
CA ASN A 500 2.29 -5.26 -10.82
C ASN A 500 1.74 -3.82 -10.78
N GLY A 501 1.12 -3.44 -9.66
CA GLY A 501 0.57 -2.09 -9.46
C GLY A 501 -0.73 -1.79 -10.21
N CYS A 502 -1.35 -2.80 -10.87
CA CYS A 502 -2.62 -2.70 -11.57
C CYS A 502 -3.70 -3.55 -10.90
N LEU A 503 -4.97 -3.21 -11.12
CA LEU A 503 -6.11 -4.04 -10.78
C LEU A 503 -6.48 -4.92 -11.98
N TYR A 504 -6.84 -6.16 -11.73
CA TYR A 504 -7.40 -7.08 -12.71
C TYR A 504 -8.79 -7.50 -12.28
N VAL A 505 -9.76 -7.30 -13.14
CA VAL A 505 -11.15 -7.68 -12.95
C VAL A 505 -11.48 -8.79 -13.91
N VAL A 506 -11.89 -9.93 -13.37
CA VAL A 506 -12.01 -11.18 -14.11
C VAL A 506 -13.44 -11.66 -14.10
N GLY A 507 -14.01 -11.90 -15.27
CA GLY A 507 -15.32 -12.51 -15.43
C GLY A 507 -16.47 -11.70 -14.80
N GLY A 508 -17.40 -12.41 -14.17
CA GLY A 508 -18.65 -11.87 -13.63
C GLY A 508 -19.84 -12.13 -14.54
N PHE A 509 -20.98 -11.49 -14.24
CA PHE A 509 -22.22 -11.48 -15.04
C PHE A 509 -22.57 -10.06 -15.45
N ASP A 510 -23.09 -9.87 -16.67
CA ASP A 510 -23.53 -8.59 -17.22
C ASP A 510 -25.06 -8.41 -17.24
N ASP A 511 -25.79 -9.09 -16.37
CA ASP A 511 -27.25 -9.27 -16.28
C ASP A 511 -27.81 -10.33 -17.25
N ASN A 512 -27.13 -10.64 -18.36
CA ASN A 512 -27.59 -11.59 -19.36
C ASN A 512 -26.82 -12.90 -19.33
N SER A 513 -25.51 -12.82 -19.19
CA SER A 513 -24.60 -13.97 -19.34
C SER A 513 -23.34 -13.83 -18.49
N PRO A 514 -22.70 -14.96 -18.15
CA PRO A 514 -21.36 -14.94 -17.57
C PRO A 514 -20.33 -14.48 -18.62
N LEU A 515 -19.29 -13.81 -18.14
CA LEU A 515 -18.28 -13.16 -18.96
C LEU A 515 -16.97 -13.94 -19.00
N SER A 516 -16.34 -13.97 -20.19
CA SER A 516 -14.94 -14.39 -20.37
C SER A 516 -13.96 -13.22 -20.32
N SER A 517 -14.45 -12.00 -20.50
CA SER A 517 -13.60 -10.83 -20.60
C SER A 517 -12.90 -10.49 -19.28
N VAL A 518 -11.68 -9.97 -19.40
CA VAL A 518 -10.85 -9.49 -18.30
C VAL A 518 -10.42 -8.06 -18.59
N GLU A 519 -10.56 -7.19 -17.62
CA GLU A 519 -10.12 -5.80 -17.71
C GLU A 519 -9.02 -5.49 -16.70
N ARG A 520 -8.06 -4.67 -17.11
CA ARG A 520 -6.98 -4.17 -16.28
C ARG A 520 -7.11 -2.66 -16.07
N PHE A 521 -7.00 -2.21 -14.84
CA PHE A 521 -6.96 -0.80 -14.48
C PHE A 521 -5.55 -0.38 -14.07
N ASP A 522 -5.01 0.64 -14.72
CA ASP A 522 -3.78 1.30 -14.29
C ASP A 522 -4.13 2.60 -13.53
N PRO A 523 -3.88 2.67 -12.21
CA PRO A 523 -4.20 3.85 -11.42
C PRO A 523 -3.42 5.12 -11.82
N ARG A 524 -2.24 4.97 -12.45
CA ARG A 524 -1.42 6.09 -12.90
C ARG A 524 -2.01 6.77 -14.14
N MET A 525 -2.62 5.95 -15.02
CA MET A 525 -3.25 6.42 -16.26
C MET A 525 -4.75 6.69 -16.09
N HIS A 526 -5.36 6.30 -14.97
CA HIS A 526 -6.80 6.33 -14.72
C HIS A 526 -7.61 5.68 -15.83
N ARG A 527 -7.10 4.58 -16.40
CA ARG A 527 -7.66 3.95 -17.60
C ARG A 527 -7.84 2.46 -17.41
N TRP A 528 -8.98 1.95 -17.92
CA TRP A 528 -9.27 0.54 -18.10
C TRP A 528 -8.89 0.08 -19.51
N GLU A 529 -8.39 -1.13 -19.63
CA GLU A 529 -8.11 -1.79 -20.90
C GLU A 529 -8.46 -3.28 -20.82
N TYR A 530 -8.92 -3.84 -21.92
CA TYR A 530 -9.13 -5.27 -22.04
C TYR A 530 -7.77 -5.98 -22.18
N VAL A 531 -7.65 -7.11 -21.49
CA VAL A 531 -6.50 -8.02 -21.61
C VAL A 531 -6.98 -9.38 -22.12
N SER A 532 -6.08 -10.37 -22.18
CA SER A 532 -6.45 -11.71 -22.65
C SER A 532 -7.66 -12.27 -21.89
N GLU A 533 -8.62 -12.80 -22.62
CA GLU A 533 -9.85 -13.37 -22.07
C GLU A 533 -9.62 -14.75 -21.45
N LEU A 534 -10.53 -15.13 -20.57
CA LEU A 534 -10.66 -16.51 -20.07
C LEU A 534 -11.09 -17.44 -21.23
N THR A 535 -10.65 -18.69 -21.17
CA THR A 535 -11.11 -19.71 -22.12
C THR A 535 -12.58 -20.10 -21.89
N THR A 536 -13.03 -19.97 -20.64
CA THR A 536 -14.42 -20.28 -20.25
C THR A 536 -15.03 -19.08 -19.53
N PRO A 537 -16.25 -18.63 -19.88
CA PRO A 537 -16.95 -17.59 -19.12
C PRO A 537 -17.16 -18.02 -17.68
N ARG A 538 -16.97 -17.11 -16.72
CA ARG A 538 -17.04 -17.41 -15.29
C ARG A 538 -17.75 -16.28 -14.52
N GLY A 539 -18.94 -16.54 -14.03
CA GLY A 539 -19.63 -15.70 -13.06
C GLY A 539 -19.49 -16.28 -11.66
N GLY A 540 -19.40 -15.44 -10.62
CA GLY A 540 -19.14 -15.88 -9.25
C GLY A 540 -17.77 -16.53 -9.09
N VAL A 541 -16.79 -16.02 -9.81
CA VAL A 541 -15.42 -16.55 -9.87
C VAL A 541 -14.56 -16.08 -8.69
N GLY A 542 -13.81 -17.02 -8.10
CA GLY A 542 -12.76 -16.69 -7.14
C GLY A 542 -11.48 -16.25 -7.86
N VAL A 543 -10.90 -15.12 -7.44
CA VAL A 543 -9.67 -14.61 -8.07
C VAL A 543 -8.62 -14.28 -7.02
N ALA A 544 -7.41 -14.74 -7.26
CA ALA A 544 -6.26 -14.42 -6.41
C ALA A 544 -4.98 -14.30 -7.24
N THR A 545 -4.05 -13.48 -6.74
CA THR A 545 -2.70 -13.40 -7.31
C THR A 545 -1.73 -14.18 -6.44
N VAL A 546 -1.05 -15.12 -7.06
CA VAL A 546 -0.03 -15.95 -6.39
C VAL A 546 1.16 -16.10 -7.33
N MET A 547 2.39 -15.92 -6.81
CA MET A 547 3.65 -16.06 -7.56
C MET A 547 3.66 -15.32 -8.91
N GLY A 548 3.17 -14.09 -8.94
CA GLY A 548 3.17 -13.24 -10.14
C GLY A 548 2.17 -13.63 -11.23
N ARG A 549 1.20 -14.49 -10.92
CA ARG A 549 0.11 -14.91 -11.80
C ARG A 549 -1.23 -14.62 -11.17
N VAL A 550 -2.21 -14.28 -12.00
CA VAL A 550 -3.62 -14.14 -11.59
C VAL A 550 -4.32 -15.47 -11.87
N PHE A 551 -4.93 -16.04 -10.85
CA PHE A 551 -5.68 -17.28 -10.94
C PHE A 551 -7.18 -17.00 -10.87
N ALA A 552 -7.93 -17.57 -11.82
CA ALA A 552 -9.39 -17.59 -11.84
C ALA A 552 -9.87 -19.01 -11.50
N VAL A 553 -10.62 -19.14 -10.42
CA VAL A 553 -10.99 -20.43 -9.83
C VAL A 553 -12.49 -20.61 -9.84
N GLY A 554 -12.96 -21.71 -10.38
CA GLY A 554 -14.37 -22.10 -10.33
C GLY A 554 -15.30 -21.11 -11.03
N GLY A 555 -16.43 -20.81 -10.41
CA GLY A 555 -17.51 -20.00 -10.96
C GLY A 555 -18.56 -20.83 -11.71
N HIS A 556 -19.41 -20.15 -12.49
CA HIS A 556 -20.50 -20.74 -13.26
C HIS A 556 -20.48 -20.19 -14.69
N ASN A 557 -20.57 -21.06 -15.70
CA ASN A 557 -20.47 -20.66 -17.11
C ASN A 557 -21.83 -20.43 -17.80
N GLY A 558 -22.89 -20.33 -17.04
CA GLY A 558 -24.27 -20.24 -17.52
C GLY A 558 -24.99 -21.59 -17.45
N ASN A 559 -24.28 -22.72 -17.59
CA ASN A 559 -24.86 -24.05 -17.61
C ASN A 559 -24.47 -24.89 -16.39
N ILE A 560 -23.19 -24.87 -16.02
CA ILE A 560 -22.63 -25.72 -14.95
C ILE A 560 -21.72 -24.92 -14.01
N TYR A 561 -21.57 -25.39 -12.79
CA TYR A 561 -20.51 -24.98 -11.88
C TYR A 561 -19.19 -25.58 -12.33
N LEU A 562 -18.15 -24.75 -12.32
CA LEU A 562 -16.83 -25.11 -12.82
C LEU A 562 -15.93 -25.60 -11.68
N ASN A 563 -15.17 -26.65 -11.95
CA ASN A 563 -14.10 -27.16 -11.10
C ASN A 563 -12.70 -26.92 -11.70
N THR A 564 -12.63 -26.06 -12.72
CA THR A 564 -11.40 -25.73 -13.42
C THR A 564 -10.80 -24.43 -12.91
N VAL A 565 -9.48 -24.32 -13.08
CA VAL A 565 -8.70 -23.12 -12.73
C VAL A 565 -7.95 -22.66 -13.97
N GLU A 566 -7.96 -21.37 -14.21
CA GLU A 566 -7.20 -20.72 -15.27
C GLU A 566 -6.18 -19.74 -14.66
N ALA A 567 -4.98 -19.66 -15.24
CA ALA A 567 -3.93 -18.77 -14.77
C ALA A 567 -3.49 -17.80 -15.86
N PHE A 568 -3.36 -16.53 -15.53
CA PHE A 568 -2.87 -15.47 -16.41
C PHE A 568 -1.47 -15.02 -16.00
N GLU A 569 -0.55 -15.01 -16.96
CA GLU A 569 0.81 -14.51 -16.80
C GLU A 569 1.03 -13.26 -17.67
N PRO A 570 1.17 -12.06 -17.07
CA PRO A 570 1.23 -10.80 -17.84
C PRO A 570 2.40 -10.68 -18.82
N ARG A 571 3.53 -11.37 -18.53
CA ARG A 571 4.73 -11.28 -19.37
C ARG A 571 4.57 -11.93 -20.74
N MET A 572 3.68 -12.89 -20.88
CA MET A 572 3.46 -13.60 -22.13
C MET A 572 2.30 -13.05 -22.94
N ASN A 573 1.43 -12.21 -22.35
CA ASN A 573 0.13 -11.79 -22.91
C ASN A 573 -0.60 -12.97 -23.59
N SER A 574 -0.28 -14.18 -23.11
CA SER A 574 -0.80 -15.44 -23.62
C SER A 574 -1.96 -15.87 -22.75
N SER A 575 -3.02 -16.26 -23.45
CA SER A 575 -4.22 -16.85 -22.89
C SER A 575 -3.90 -17.91 -21.82
N PHE A 576 -4.71 -17.87 -20.81
CA PHE A 576 -4.83 -18.85 -19.75
C PHE A 576 -4.80 -20.30 -20.30
N THR A 577 -3.94 -21.12 -19.77
CA THR A 577 -3.94 -22.57 -19.97
C THR A 577 -4.30 -23.28 -18.69
#